data_e3736c3a1f74a782c1370a36902e068d
#
_entry.id   e3736c3a1f74a782c1370a36902e068d
#
_cell.length_a   1.000
_cell.length_b   1.000
_cell.length_c   1.000
_cell.angle_alpha   90.00
_cell.angle_beta   90.00
_cell.angle_gamma   90.00
#
_symmetry.space_group_name_H-M   'P 1'
#
loop_
_entity.id
_entity.type
_entity.pdbx_description
1 polymer ?
#
loop_
_entity_poly.entity_id
_entity_poly.type
_entity_poly.pdbx_seq_one_letter_code
_entity_poly.pdbx_strand_id
1 'polypeptide(L)'
;MSMIALLFALSAATSPAADPATLAAIEATCHDYVDGQLEADPQRVAHSLHPDLAKRAVLGDTPDERLGLRRMSKEELVSLTKQGALKTPQDQWDRRCTVLDVTGNAASVRLETPWFVDYFHMGRFGQRWVIVNALWYPKPKAQ
;
A
#
# COMPACT_ATOMS: atom_id res chain seq x y z
N MET A 1 3.16 -28.92 -52.71
CA MET A 1 2.71 -29.03 -51.32
C MET A 1 2.94 -27.68 -50.66
N SER A 2 1.89 -26.85 -50.53
CA SER A 2 1.97 -25.52 -49.92
C SER A 2 1.68 -25.66 -48.41
N MET A 3 2.66 -25.34 -47.57
CA MET A 3 2.46 -25.18 -46.15
C MET A 3 1.87 -23.81 -45.88
N ILE A 4 0.61 -23.77 -45.44
CA ILE A 4 -0.03 -22.54 -44.92
C ILE A 4 0.40 -22.39 -43.48
N ALA A 5 1.26 -21.39 -43.22
CA ALA A 5 1.62 -20.99 -41.84
C ALA A 5 0.46 -20.16 -41.27
N LEU A 6 -0.23 -20.72 -40.25
CA LEU A 6 -1.27 -20.04 -39.50
C LEU A 6 -0.60 -19.13 -38.45
N LEU A 7 -0.54 -17.83 -38.72
CA LEU A 7 -0.11 -16.84 -37.74
C LEU A 7 -1.26 -16.64 -36.73
N PHE A 8 -1.08 -17.12 -35.51
CA PHE A 8 -1.92 -16.72 -34.37
C PHE A 8 -1.49 -15.32 -33.92
N ALA A 9 -2.27 -14.31 -34.23
CA ALA A 9 -2.12 -13.00 -33.62
C ALA A 9 -2.59 -13.10 -32.17
N LEU A 10 -1.63 -13.05 -31.21
CA LEU A 10 -1.91 -12.92 -29.79
C LEU A 10 -2.39 -11.47 -29.54
N SER A 11 -3.71 -11.26 -29.50
CA SER A 11 -4.28 -10.00 -29.04
C SER A 11 -4.00 -9.88 -27.54
N ALA A 12 -3.05 -9.03 -27.16
CA ALA A 12 -2.90 -8.59 -25.78
C ALA A 12 -4.15 -7.78 -25.43
N ALA A 13 -5.06 -8.39 -24.66
CA ALA A 13 -6.18 -7.68 -24.07
C ALA A 13 -5.61 -6.69 -23.05
N THR A 14 -5.55 -5.40 -23.39
CA THR A 14 -5.30 -4.34 -22.44
C THR A 14 -6.47 -4.30 -21.46
N SER A 15 -6.20 -4.56 -20.16
CA SER A 15 -7.21 -4.36 -19.12
C SER A 15 -7.70 -2.92 -19.20
N PRO A 16 -9.02 -2.67 -19.12
CA PRO A 16 -9.53 -1.30 -19.13
C PRO A 16 -8.92 -0.54 -17.95
N ALA A 17 -8.41 0.68 -18.22
CA ALA A 17 -7.90 1.57 -17.18
C ALA A 17 -8.99 1.79 -16.12
N ALA A 18 -8.60 1.81 -14.82
CA ALA A 18 -9.52 2.12 -13.74
C ALA A 18 -10.11 3.52 -13.95
N ASP A 19 -11.40 3.68 -13.65
CA ASP A 19 -12.06 4.97 -13.78
C ASP A 19 -11.52 5.99 -12.75
N PRO A 20 -11.60 7.31 -13.03
CA PRO A 20 -11.05 8.34 -12.16
C PRO A 20 -11.61 8.33 -10.73
N ALA A 21 -12.88 7.97 -10.54
CA ALA A 21 -13.50 7.92 -9.22
C ALA A 21 -12.90 6.77 -8.37
N THR A 22 -12.66 5.62 -8.99
CA THR A 22 -11.99 4.49 -8.34
C THR A 22 -10.56 4.86 -7.95
N LEU A 23 -9.79 5.48 -8.83
CA LEU A 23 -8.42 5.93 -8.54
C LEU A 23 -8.41 6.92 -7.38
N ALA A 24 -9.30 7.90 -7.38
CA ALA A 24 -9.42 8.90 -6.31
C ALA A 24 -9.78 8.25 -4.96
N ALA A 25 -10.66 7.25 -4.94
CA ALA A 25 -11.04 6.53 -3.71
C ALA A 25 -9.86 5.71 -3.15
N ILE A 26 -9.06 5.09 -3.99
CA ILE A 26 -7.85 4.35 -3.60
C ILE A 26 -6.79 5.30 -3.04
N GLU A 27 -6.55 6.42 -3.72
CA GLU A 27 -5.60 7.45 -3.26
C GLU A 27 -6.05 8.06 -1.93
N ALA A 28 -7.35 8.31 -1.74
CA ALA A 28 -7.90 8.82 -0.48
C ALA A 28 -7.61 7.87 0.69
N THR A 29 -7.75 6.56 0.49
CA THR A 29 -7.41 5.55 1.51
C THR A 29 -5.90 5.57 1.83
N CYS A 30 -5.05 5.70 0.83
CA CYS A 30 -3.61 5.83 1.04
C CYS A 30 -3.27 7.09 1.85
N HIS A 31 -3.90 8.23 1.55
CA HIS A 31 -3.72 9.47 2.30
C HIS A 31 -4.28 9.37 3.72
N ASP A 32 -5.43 8.74 3.95
CA ASP A 32 -5.95 8.51 5.30
C ASP A 32 -4.97 7.70 6.16
N TYR A 33 -4.30 6.73 5.56
CA TYR A 33 -3.28 5.94 6.25
C TYR A 33 -2.05 6.79 6.64
N VAL A 34 -1.46 7.53 5.72
CA VAL A 34 -0.23 8.27 6.00
C VAL A 34 -0.48 9.58 6.71
N ASP A 35 -1.46 10.36 6.27
CA ASP A 35 -1.79 11.66 6.88
C ASP A 35 -2.31 11.47 8.31
N GLY A 36 -3.08 10.41 8.56
CA GLY A 36 -3.51 10.05 9.90
C GLY A 36 -2.36 9.78 10.86
N GLN A 37 -1.29 9.12 10.39
CA GLN A 37 -0.07 8.92 11.20
C GLN A 37 0.67 10.25 11.43
N LEU A 38 0.78 11.09 10.41
CA LEU A 38 1.46 12.39 10.50
C LEU A 38 0.73 13.38 11.41
N GLU A 39 -0.61 13.28 11.49
CA GLU A 39 -1.45 14.09 12.37
C GLU A 39 -1.57 13.50 13.79
N ALA A 40 -1.17 12.25 14.00
CA ALA A 40 -1.48 11.46 15.18
C ALA A 40 -3.00 11.27 15.39
N ASP A 41 -3.72 11.02 14.29
CA ASP A 41 -5.15 10.70 14.27
C ASP A 41 -5.36 9.17 14.11
N PRO A 42 -5.55 8.44 15.22
CA PRO A 42 -5.71 7.00 15.20
C PRO A 42 -7.01 6.54 14.53
N GLN A 43 -8.06 7.37 14.54
CA GLN A 43 -9.34 7.02 13.91
C GLN A 43 -9.22 7.07 12.38
N ARG A 44 -8.52 8.06 11.86
CA ARG A 44 -8.25 8.19 10.43
C ARG A 44 -7.43 7.01 9.91
N VAL A 45 -6.38 6.64 10.63
CA VAL A 45 -5.59 5.44 10.31
C VAL A 45 -6.44 4.18 10.38
N ALA A 46 -7.20 3.98 11.46
CA ALA A 46 -8.06 2.81 11.63
C ALA A 46 -9.07 2.64 10.51
N HIS A 47 -9.61 3.74 9.99
CA HIS A 47 -10.56 3.75 8.89
C HIS A 47 -9.96 3.26 7.58
N SER A 48 -8.67 3.50 7.34
CA SER A 48 -7.94 3.06 6.14
C SER A 48 -7.59 1.57 6.12
N LEU A 49 -7.72 0.87 7.26
CA LEU A 49 -7.21 -0.47 7.46
C LEU A 49 -8.32 -1.51 7.60
N HIS A 50 -8.12 -2.67 6.96
CA HIS A 50 -8.95 -3.83 7.23
C HIS A 50 -8.70 -4.33 8.66
N PRO A 51 -9.74 -4.85 9.37
CA PRO A 51 -9.55 -5.41 10.71
C PRO A 51 -8.49 -6.52 10.79
N ASP A 52 -8.36 -7.31 9.74
CA ASP A 52 -7.39 -8.41 9.61
C ASP A 52 -6.17 -7.99 8.78
N LEU A 53 -5.64 -6.80 9.03
CA LEU A 53 -4.46 -6.29 8.34
C LEU A 53 -3.25 -7.21 8.52
N ALA A 54 -2.59 -7.54 7.42
CA ALA A 54 -1.28 -8.17 7.43
C ALA A 54 -0.20 -7.16 7.01
N LYS A 55 0.47 -6.54 8.00
CA LYS A 55 1.60 -5.63 7.75
C LYS A 55 2.91 -6.27 8.18
N ARG A 56 3.90 -6.26 7.28
CA ARG A 56 5.19 -6.94 7.50
C ARG A 56 6.35 -6.13 6.94
N ALA A 57 7.54 -6.30 7.56
CA ALA A 57 8.81 -5.86 7.00
C ALA A 57 9.85 -7.00 7.06
N VAL A 58 10.74 -7.02 6.09
CA VAL A 58 11.89 -7.93 6.12
C VAL A 58 12.88 -7.47 7.20
N LEU A 59 13.31 -8.40 8.04
CA LEU A 59 14.30 -8.13 9.08
C LEU A 59 15.70 -8.51 8.58
N GLY A 60 16.44 -7.49 8.13
CA GLY A 60 17.84 -7.61 7.75
C GLY A 60 18.09 -8.20 6.37
N ASP A 61 19.31 -8.03 5.87
CA ASP A 61 19.77 -8.48 4.56
C ASP A 61 20.67 -9.72 4.67
N THR A 62 20.78 -10.32 5.87
CA THR A 62 21.59 -11.54 6.04
C THR A 62 20.85 -12.76 5.50
N PRO A 63 21.53 -13.61 4.72
CA PRO A 63 20.96 -14.89 4.32
C PRO A 63 20.69 -15.72 5.58
N ASP A 64 19.46 -15.76 6.04
CA ASP A 64 19.04 -16.61 7.14
C ASP A 64 17.93 -17.54 6.64
N GLU A 65 18.11 -18.83 6.85
CA GLU A 65 17.12 -19.84 6.52
C GLU A 65 15.77 -19.60 7.20
N ARG A 66 15.74 -18.84 8.30
CA ARG A 66 14.52 -18.50 9.04
C ARG A 66 13.73 -17.35 8.44
N LEU A 67 14.25 -16.62 7.49
CA LEU A 67 13.56 -15.54 6.78
C LEU A 67 12.77 -14.62 7.74
N GLY A 68 13.46 -13.92 8.62
CA GLY A 68 12.87 -13.09 9.68
C GLY A 68 11.93 -12.00 9.12
N LEU A 69 10.74 -11.91 9.70
CA LEU A 69 9.75 -10.87 9.40
C LEU A 69 9.34 -10.15 10.68
N ARG A 70 9.35 -8.82 10.65
CA ARG A 70 8.57 -8.03 11.60
C ARG A 70 7.11 -8.05 11.18
N ARG A 71 6.23 -8.30 12.15
CA ARG A 71 4.77 -8.24 11.97
C ARG A 71 4.21 -7.07 12.75
N MET A 72 3.17 -6.46 12.21
CA MET A 72 2.43 -5.39 12.87
C MET A 72 0.93 -5.58 12.58
N SER A 73 0.12 -5.57 13.63
CA SER A 73 -1.34 -5.61 13.51
C SER A 73 -1.93 -4.20 13.30
N LYS A 74 -3.20 -4.16 12.94
CA LYS A 74 -3.97 -2.89 12.91
C LYS A 74 -3.93 -2.20 14.27
N GLU A 75 -4.16 -2.93 15.35
CA GLU A 75 -4.22 -2.42 16.70
C GLU A 75 -2.88 -1.80 17.13
N GLU A 76 -1.77 -2.47 16.80
CA GLU A 76 -0.42 -1.96 17.07
C GLU A 76 -0.17 -0.65 16.31
N LEU A 77 -0.50 -0.59 15.02
CA LEU A 77 -0.31 0.62 14.22
C LEU A 77 -1.18 1.79 14.71
N VAL A 78 -2.45 1.52 15.05
CA VAL A 78 -3.36 2.52 15.62
C VAL A 78 -2.85 3.02 16.97
N SER A 79 -2.32 2.13 17.82
CA SER A 79 -1.71 2.49 19.10
C SER A 79 -0.46 3.36 18.93
N LEU A 80 0.43 3.02 18.01
CA LEU A 80 1.61 3.82 17.67
C LEU A 80 1.21 5.21 17.14
N THR A 81 0.18 5.28 16.32
CA THR A 81 -0.36 6.55 15.82
C THR A 81 -0.87 7.42 16.96
N LYS A 82 -1.64 6.85 17.88
CA LYS A 82 -2.15 7.55 19.08
C LYS A 82 -1.00 8.11 19.94
N GLN A 83 0.12 7.40 20.02
CA GLN A 83 1.32 7.83 20.73
C GLN A 83 2.11 8.92 19.98
N GLY A 84 1.74 9.24 18.75
CA GLY A 84 2.43 10.22 17.94
C GLY A 84 3.77 9.74 17.37
N ALA A 85 3.94 8.43 17.16
CA ALA A 85 5.20 7.83 16.68
C ALA A 85 5.72 8.46 15.38
N LEU A 86 4.83 8.92 14.50
CA LEU A 86 5.17 9.56 13.23
C LEU A 86 4.66 11.01 13.14
N LYS A 87 4.23 11.60 14.25
CA LYS A 87 3.70 12.96 14.25
C LYS A 87 4.72 13.94 13.67
N THR A 88 4.30 14.69 12.66
CA THR A 88 5.17 15.58 11.89
C THR A 88 4.42 16.89 11.61
N PRO A 89 5.05 18.07 11.77
CA PRO A 89 4.46 19.34 11.37
C PRO A 89 4.03 19.31 9.90
N GLN A 90 2.87 19.89 9.60
CA GLN A 90 2.26 19.80 8.26
C GLN A 90 3.13 20.39 7.15
N ASP A 91 3.89 21.43 7.45
CA ASP A 91 4.84 22.07 6.52
C ASP A 91 6.05 21.18 6.16
N GLN A 92 6.25 20.08 6.89
CA GLN A 92 7.30 19.09 6.66
C GLN A 92 6.77 17.78 6.05
N TRP A 93 5.49 17.73 5.69
CA TRP A 93 4.92 16.53 5.10
C TRP A 93 5.48 16.27 3.71
N ASP A 94 6.01 15.08 3.52
CA ASP A 94 6.50 14.57 2.24
C ASP A 94 6.02 13.14 2.07
N ARG A 95 5.01 12.95 1.24
CA ARG A 95 4.42 11.63 0.96
C ARG A 95 3.83 11.60 -0.43
N ARG A 96 4.00 10.45 -1.07
CA ARG A 96 3.47 10.19 -2.41
C ARG A 96 2.73 8.86 -2.43
N CYS A 97 1.46 8.91 -2.77
CA CYS A 97 0.64 7.74 -3.07
C CYS A 97 0.59 7.53 -4.59
N THR A 98 0.94 6.32 -5.05
CA THR A 98 0.90 5.96 -6.47
C THR A 98 0.11 4.67 -6.62
N VAL A 99 -1.01 4.72 -7.34
CA VAL A 99 -1.75 3.52 -7.72
C VAL A 99 -0.99 2.81 -8.83
N LEU A 100 -0.57 1.58 -8.57
CA LEU A 100 0.25 0.79 -9.51
C LEU A 100 -0.62 -0.03 -10.44
N ASP A 101 -1.69 -0.63 -9.93
CA ASP A 101 -2.61 -1.48 -10.71
C ASP A 101 -3.95 -1.60 -10.00
N VAL A 102 -5.02 -1.78 -10.78
CA VAL A 102 -6.37 -2.04 -10.28
C VAL A 102 -7.02 -3.11 -11.14
N THR A 103 -7.53 -4.15 -10.50
CA THR A 103 -8.30 -5.22 -11.15
C THR A 103 -9.54 -5.53 -10.32
N GLY A 104 -10.72 -5.16 -10.82
CA GLY A 104 -11.97 -5.38 -10.11
C GLY A 104 -11.97 -4.75 -8.71
N ASN A 105 -12.07 -5.57 -7.68
CA ASN A 105 -12.08 -5.16 -6.27
C ASN A 105 -10.71 -5.22 -5.58
N ALA A 106 -9.62 -5.34 -6.33
CA ALA A 106 -8.26 -5.43 -5.83
C ALA A 106 -7.37 -4.38 -6.47
N ALA A 107 -6.48 -3.78 -5.68
CA ALA A 107 -5.51 -2.80 -6.15
C ALA A 107 -4.16 -2.95 -5.46
N SER A 108 -3.10 -2.57 -6.17
CA SER A 108 -1.74 -2.41 -5.66
C SER A 108 -1.37 -0.94 -5.65
N VAL A 109 -0.80 -0.48 -4.53
CA VAL A 109 -0.48 0.93 -4.30
C VAL A 109 0.90 1.04 -3.67
N ARG A 110 1.67 2.05 -4.06
CA ARG A 110 2.95 2.39 -3.45
C ARG A 110 2.83 3.72 -2.72
N LEU A 111 3.18 3.70 -1.44
CA LEU A 111 3.37 4.90 -0.63
C LEU A 111 4.86 5.13 -0.41
N GLU A 112 5.32 6.34 -0.67
CA GLU A 112 6.69 6.76 -0.35
C GLU A 112 6.69 7.96 0.59
N THR A 113 7.54 7.86 1.61
CA THR A 113 7.84 8.92 2.57
C THR A 113 9.35 9.04 2.76
N PRO A 114 9.88 10.05 3.45
CA PRO A 114 11.29 10.10 3.81
C PRO A 114 11.76 8.94 4.70
N TRP A 115 10.85 8.30 5.42
CA TRP A 115 11.16 7.30 6.46
C TRP A 115 10.95 5.86 6.02
N PHE A 116 10.02 5.63 5.07
CA PHE A 116 9.69 4.29 4.60
C PHE A 116 9.01 4.30 3.24
N VAL A 117 8.98 3.14 2.62
CA VAL A 117 8.12 2.80 1.49
C VAL A 117 7.19 1.68 1.92
N ASP A 118 5.89 1.84 1.65
CA ASP A 118 4.90 0.78 1.81
C ASP A 118 4.40 0.32 0.43
N TYR A 119 4.27 -0.98 0.26
CA TYR A 119 3.54 -1.59 -0.85
C TYR A 119 2.25 -2.18 -0.31
N PHE A 120 1.13 -1.61 -0.73
CA PHE A 120 -0.20 -2.02 -0.28
C PHE A 120 -0.88 -2.92 -1.30
N HIS A 121 -1.60 -3.91 -0.78
CA HIS A 121 -2.74 -4.48 -1.46
C HIS A 121 -4.01 -3.96 -0.79
N MET A 122 -4.87 -3.34 -1.59
CA MET A 122 -6.16 -2.81 -1.14
C MET A 122 -7.29 -3.65 -1.71
N GLY A 123 -8.33 -3.84 -0.92
CA GLY A 123 -9.58 -4.47 -1.33
C GLY A 123 -10.74 -3.49 -1.25
N ARG A 124 -11.70 -3.63 -2.18
CA ARG A 124 -12.96 -2.89 -2.12
C ARG A 124 -14.04 -3.74 -1.45
N PHE A 125 -14.61 -3.18 -0.40
CA PHE A 125 -15.73 -3.75 0.36
C PHE A 125 -16.93 -2.81 0.27
N GLY A 126 -17.93 -3.17 -0.54
CA GLY A 126 -19.00 -2.25 -0.92
C GLY A 126 -18.45 -1.06 -1.71
N GLN A 127 -18.53 0.14 -1.14
CA GLN A 127 -18.00 1.38 -1.74
C GLN A 127 -16.63 1.80 -1.16
N ARG A 128 -16.09 1.04 -0.21
CA ARG A 128 -14.87 1.41 0.51
C ARG A 128 -13.68 0.59 0.05
N TRP A 129 -12.58 1.30 -0.23
CA TRP A 129 -11.27 0.71 -0.37
C TRP A 129 -10.55 0.74 0.98
N VAL A 130 -9.97 -0.39 1.38
CA VAL A 130 -9.18 -0.51 2.62
C VAL A 130 -7.91 -1.31 2.36
N ILE A 131 -6.87 -1.04 3.15
CA ILE A 131 -5.60 -1.75 3.08
C ILE A 131 -5.75 -3.11 3.76
N VAL A 132 -5.52 -4.18 3.01
CA VAL A 132 -5.59 -5.56 3.47
C VAL A 132 -4.19 -6.09 3.82
N ASN A 133 -3.21 -5.78 2.99
CA ASN A 133 -1.81 -6.18 3.18
C ASN A 133 -0.87 -4.99 2.99
N ALA A 134 0.22 -4.98 3.73
CA ALA A 134 1.31 -4.04 3.55
C ALA A 134 2.66 -4.74 3.73
N LEU A 135 3.56 -4.56 2.78
CA LEU A 135 4.97 -4.88 2.96
C LEU A 135 5.72 -3.55 2.99
N TRP A 136 6.33 -3.21 4.13
CA TRP A 136 7.05 -1.95 4.24
C TRP A 136 8.56 -2.13 4.28
N TYR A 137 9.24 -1.16 3.72
CA TYR A 137 10.68 -1.01 3.74
C TYR A 137 11.05 0.21 4.57
N PRO A 138 11.58 0.05 5.80
CA PRO A 138 12.12 1.17 6.57
C PRO A 138 13.38 1.70 5.86
N LYS A 139 13.36 2.98 5.48
CA LYS A 139 14.54 3.61 4.90
C LYS A 139 15.64 3.74 5.95
N PRO A 140 16.92 3.55 5.59
CA PRO A 140 18.03 3.84 6.49
C PRO A 140 17.97 5.32 6.95
N LYS A 141 18.27 5.55 8.23
CA LYS A 141 18.40 6.93 8.72
C LYS A 141 19.59 7.58 7.99
N ALA A 142 19.41 8.83 7.54
CA ALA A 142 20.51 9.63 7.01
C ALA A 142 21.60 9.73 8.10
N GLN A 143 22.86 9.42 7.71
CA GLN A 143 24.03 9.58 8.57
C GLN A 143 24.40 11.05 8.67
#